data_4457ca01328327ded85ba1a37bedbcb2
#
_entry.id   4457ca01328327ded85ba1a37bedbcb2
#
_cell.length_a   1.000
_cell.length_b   1.000
_cell.length_c   1.000
_cell.angle_alpha   90.00
_cell.angle_beta   90.00
_cell.angle_gamma   90.00
#
_symmetry.space_group_name_H-M   'P 1'
#
loop_
_entity.id
_entity.type
_entity.pdbx_description
1 polymer ?
#
loop_
_entity_poly.entity_id
_entity_poly.type
_entity_poly.pdbx_seq_one_letter_code
_entity_poly.pdbx_strand_id
1 'polypeptide(L)' 'MIELNGIYKLKHIINFEGNTDDDFKVVAISKDKKMVACVQLTGIDAGERFVFMIECILDPEKPEDKYFGELIKK' A
#
# COMPACT_ATOMS: atom_id res chain seq x y z
N MET A 1 10.11 -1.67 6.47
CA MET A 1 10.54 -1.68 5.05
C MET A 1 9.53 -2.44 4.21
N ILE A 2 9.20 -1.91 3.05
CA ILE A 2 8.29 -2.59 2.13
C ILE A 2 9.01 -3.76 1.47
N GLU A 3 8.40 -4.93 1.55
CA GLU A 3 9.02 -6.18 1.08
C GLU A 3 8.19 -6.83 -0.02
N LEU A 4 8.86 -7.54 -0.91
CA LEU A 4 8.21 -8.37 -1.93
C LEU A 4 7.33 -9.42 -1.23
N ASN A 5 6.13 -9.61 -1.75
CA ASN A 5 5.10 -10.51 -1.21
C ASN A 5 4.51 -10.06 0.14
N GLY A 6 4.93 -8.90 0.64
CA GLY A 6 4.32 -8.31 1.82
C GLY A 6 2.93 -7.76 1.51
N ILE A 7 2.08 -7.71 2.52
CA ILE A 7 0.71 -7.20 2.43
C ILE A 7 0.63 -5.90 3.20
N TYR A 8 0.16 -4.84 2.55
CA TYR A 8 0.14 -3.49 3.11
C TYR A 8 -1.15 -2.78 2.76
N LYS A 9 -1.44 -1.72 3.51
CA LYS A 9 -2.49 -0.77 3.19
C LYS A 9 -1.90 0.47 2.55
N LEU A 10 -2.71 1.25 1.87
CA LEU A 10 -2.30 2.52 1.28
C LEU A 10 -2.52 3.67 2.25
N LYS A 11 -1.75 4.74 2.08
CA LYS A 11 -1.94 5.96 2.87
C LYS A 11 -3.20 6.69 2.41
N HIS A 12 -3.97 7.20 3.34
CA HIS A 12 -5.21 7.93 3.04
C HIS A 12 -4.98 9.26 2.33
N ILE A 13 -3.76 9.78 2.39
CA ILE A 13 -3.43 11.07 1.77
C ILE A 13 -3.27 10.99 0.25
N ILE A 14 -3.21 9.77 -0.30
CA ILE A 14 -3.07 9.61 -1.75
C ILE A 14 -4.43 9.79 -2.43
N ASN A 15 -4.39 10.33 -3.65
CA ASN A 15 -5.58 10.47 -4.47
C ASN A 15 -5.81 9.18 -5.26
N PHE A 16 -6.52 8.24 -4.63
CA PHE A 16 -6.80 6.93 -5.19
C PHE A 16 -8.31 6.68 -5.14
N GLU A 17 -8.88 6.28 -6.26
CA GLU A 17 -10.33 6.07 -6.36
C GLU A 17 -10.82 4.80 -5.67
N GLY A 18 -9.92 3.87 -5.39
CA GLY A 18 -10.24 2.64 -4.68
C GLY A 18 -10.31 2.85 -3.17
N ASN A 19 -10.46 1.75 -2.44
CA ASN A 19 -10.50 1.78 -0.98
C ASN A 19 -9.11 1.58 -0.40
N THR A 20 -8.54 2.60 0.23
CA THR A 20 -7.20 2.54 0.84
C THR A 20 -7.14 1.61 2.05
N ASP A 21 -8.30 1.22 2.61
CA ASP A 21 -8.35 0.27 3.72
C ASP A 21 -8.23 -1.19 3.27
N ASP A 22 -8.29 -1.45 1.98
CA ASP A 22 -8.11 -2.81 1.46
C ASP A 22 -6.65 -3.23 1.53
N ASP A 23 -6.44 -4.54 1.48
CA ASP A 23 -5.11 -5.12 1.52
C ASP A 23 -4.52 -5.22 0.12
N PHE A 24 -3.25 -4.85 0.00
CA PHE A 24 -2.51 -4.89 -1.26
C PHE A 24 -1.24 -5.70 -1.08
N LYS A 25 -1.04 -6.68 -1.94
CA LYS A 25 0.17 -7.50 -1.92
C LYS A 25 1.17 -6.94 -2.92
N VAL A 26 2.38 -6.69 -2.47
CA VAL A 26 3.48 -6.22 -3.33
C VAL A 26 4.01 -7.41 -4.14
N VAL A 27 3.89 -7.35 -5.46
CA VAL A 27 4.31 -8.43 -6.36
C VAL A 27 5.58 -8.08 -7.14
N ALA A 28 5.96 -6.81 -7.17
CA ALA A 28 7.21 -6.36 -7.80
C ALA A 28 7.64 -5.03 -7.20
N ILE A 29 8.94 -4.81 -7.17
CA ILE A 29 9.54 -3.55 -6.71
C ILE A 29 10.54 -3.11 -7.78
N SER A 30 10.49 -1.82 -8.18
CA SER A 30 11.42 -1.30 -9.17
C SER A 30 12.86 -1.31 -8.66
N LYS A 31 13.82 -1.28 -9.59
CA LYS A 31 15.25 -1.30 -9.23
C LYS A 31 15.65 -0.12 -8.35
N ASP A 32 15.09 1.05 -8.60
CA ASP A 32 15.37 2.24 -7.81
C ASP A 32 14.58 2.29 -6.50
N LYS A 33 13.73 1.30 -6.27
CA LYS A 33 12.86 1.17 -5.09
C LYS A 33 11.90 2.35 -4.91
N LYS A 34 11.52 2.99 -5.99
CA LYS A 34 10.57 4.11 -5.97
C LYS A 34 9.16 3.71 -6.33
N MET A 35 9.00 2.61 -7.07
CA MET A 35 7.70 2.14 -7.53
C MET A 35 7.46 0.70 -7.11
N VAL A 36 6.20 0.36 -6.86
CA VAL A 36 5.79 -1.00 -6.55
C VAL A 36 4.59 -1.38 -7.40
N ALA A 37 4.53 -2.64 -7.81
CA ALA A 37 3.33 -3.22 -8.40
C ALA A 37 2.63 -4.04 -7.33
N CYS A 38 1.32 -3.87 -7.22
CA CYS A 38 0.51 -4.51 -6.19
C CYS A 38 -0.70 -5.20 -6.79
N VAL A 39 -1.17 -6.24 -6.10
CA VAL A 39 -2.46 -6.87 -6.37
C VAL A 39 -3.36 -6.59 -5.17
N GLN A 40 -4.55 -6.05 -5.43
CA GLN A 40 -5.53 -5.86 -4.38
C GLN A 40 -6.10 -7.22 -3.96
N LEU A 41 -6.12 -7.50 -2.67
CA LEU A 41 -6.55 -8.80 -2.14
C LEU A 41 -7.98 -8.80 -1.64
N THR A 42 -8.48 -7.65 -1.20
CA THR A 42 -9.81 -7.53 -0.59
C THR A 42 -10.62 -6.46 -1.29
N GLY A 43 -11.93 -6.43 -1.00
CA GLY A 43 -12.81 -5.44 -1.55
C GLY A 43 -13.36 -5.79 -2.93
N ILE A 44 -14.10 -4.84 -3.49
CA ILE A 44 -14.83 -5.05 -4.76
C ILE A 44 -13.88 -5.23 -5.94
N ASP A 45 -12.68 -4.66 -5.87
CA ASP A 45 -11.68 -4.73 -6.93
C ASP A 45 -10.60 -5.78 -6.64
N ALA A 46 -10.88 -6.76 -5.78
CA ALA A 46 -9.93 -7.83 -5.46
C ALA A 46 -9.46 -8.52 -6.74
N GLY A 47 -8.14 -8.71 -6.85
CA GLY A 47 -7.50 -9.30 -8.04
C GLY A 47 -7.00 -8.28 -9.04
N GLU A 48 -7.39 -7.02 -8.94
CA GLU A 48 -6.90 -5.96 -9.81
C GLU A 48 -5.46 -5.60 -9.47
N ARG A 49 -4.69 -5.21 -10.49
CA ARG A 49 -3.29 -4.82 -10.35
C ARG A 49 -3.14 -3.31 -10.45
N PHE A 50 -2.29 -2.78 -9.59
CA PHE A 50 -2.01 -1.35 -9.56
C PHE A 50 -0.51 -1.13 -9.44
N VAL A 51 -0.05 0.04 -9.92
CA VAL A 51 1.33 0.48 -9.74
C VAL A 51 1.27 1.76 -8.91
N PHE A 52 1.99 1.78 -7.80
CA PHE A 52 2.06 2.93 -6.91
C PHE A 52 3.50 3.38 -6.71
N MET A 53 3.68 4.66 -6.39
CA MET A 53 4.94 5.11 -5.80
C MET A 53 5.07 4.44 -4.43
N ILE A 54 6.28 4.00 -4.07
CA ILE A 54 6.49 3.27 -2.81
C ILE A 54 6.06 4.09 -1.60
N GLU A 55 6.16 5.41 -1.68
CA GLU A 55 5.74 6.30 -0.60
C GLU A 55 4.23 6.30 -0.35
N CYS A 56 3.44 5.76 -1.28
CA CYS A 56 1.99 5.61 -1.11
C CYS A 56 1.62 4.40 -0.25
N ILE A 57 2.56 3.51 0.00
CA ILE A 57 2.34 2.30 0.80
C ILE A 57 2.57 2.64 2.27
N LEU A 58 1.64 2.23 3.12
CA LEU A 58 1.76 2.42 4.56
C LEU A 58 2.75 1.40 5.12
N ASP A 59 3.93 1.86 5.53
CA ASP A 59 4.97 0.99 6.08
C ASP A 59 4.86 0.96 7.61
N PRO A 60 4.45 -0.18 8.19
CA PRO A 60 4.24 -0.24 9.64
C PRO A 60 5.50 -0.08 10.47
N GLU A 61 6.69 -0.18 9.86
CA GLU A 61 7.95 -0.02 10.56
C GLU A 61 8.40 1.44 10.66
N LYS A 62 7.82 2.34 9.84
CA LYS A 62 8.14 3.77 9.90
C LYS A 62 7.28 4.46 10.95
N PRO A 63 7.87 5.29 11.84
CA PRO A 63 7.09 5.98 12.86
C PRO A 63 5.96 6.84 12.29
N GLU A 64 6.23 7.61 11.24
CA GLU A 64 5.20 8.43 10.60
C GLU A 64 4.09 7.60 10.00
N ASP A 65 4.40 6.43 9.44
CA ASP A 65 3.40 5.56 8.85
C ASP A 65 2.57 4.85 9.91
N LYS A 66 3.16 4.53 11.05
CA LYS A 66 2.40 4.04 12.20
C LYS A 66 1.36 5.05 12.67
N TYR A 67 1.75 6.32 12.70
CA TYR A 67 0.83 7.39 13.07
C TYR A 67 -0.35 7.46 12.12
N PHE A 68 -0.10 7.42 10.81
CA PHE A 68 -1.17 7.39 9.81
C PHE A 68 -2.04 6.14 9.97
N GLY A 69 -1.43 5.00 10.26
CA GLY A 69 -2.16 3.77 10.48
C GLY A 69 -3.14 3.87 11.65
N GLU A 70 -2.73 4.53 12.73
CA GLU A 70 -3.60 4.76 13.90
C GLU A 70 -4.76 5.70 13.56
N LEU A 71 -4.51 6.73 12.76
CA LEU A 71 -5.56 7.64 12.31
C LEU A 71 -6.59 6.93 11.45
N ILE A 72 -6.15 6.04 10.59
CA ILE A 72 -7.00 5.28 9.69
C ILE A 72 -7.93 4.34 10.46
N LYS A 73 -7.46 3.76 11.56
CA LYS A 73 -8.22 2.81 12.36
C LYS A 73 -9.39 3.44 13.12
N LYS A 74 -9.42 4.72 13.17
CA LYS A 74 -10.53 5.44 13.81
C LYS A 74 -11.66 5.69 12.81
#